data_1795e3745cb094efbba97e95011b6faa
#
_entry.id   1795e3745cb094efbba97e95011b6faa
#
_cell.length_a   1.000
_cell.length_b   1.000
_cell.length_c   1.000
_cell.angle_alpha   90.00
_cell.angle_beta   90.00
_cell.angle_gamma   90.00
#
_symmetry.space_group_name_H-M   'P 1'
#
loop_
_entity.id
_entity.type
_entity.pdbx_description
1 polymer ?
#
loop_
_entity_poly.entity_id
_entity_poly.type
_entity_poly.pdbx_seq_one_letter_code
_entity_poly.pdbx_strand_id
1 'polypeptide(L)'
;MRKDYLAFFVSLFLSRLADQILLFIVPLVVFQTTNSASWAGLAFFVESLPRFLAFPLCGALCDKYPPVKILHISQIYRASLCVLAMVLYAIFGGIGWLVALSALCGVLTTQGIMAREVLMPHIFQHYSYTRTLSYSQIADQSGLVLGPLVAALMLEVWAWHWVVLLTAGLFLLADLSMLAWQRLSRITLEVFEQHQGIWLQPLRIAFGHIRSQAELKKIITLAVGVNLIVGVTLATSAAMVIGEYSAGKDSYAGLQAAGAVTTIVILFFLARVALPMRVLGSVGFSMIVTGAFISALSPNLIGYALGFLLIVGFDKMFNVYMRTLRQRVIPPQDFGKTVGVITLLNNLSQPLAGLLVALLAATLGIRQVILMLAVLTSVIGAGALWWFAKARSPFPTSIVEADREAGK
;
A
#
# COMPACT_ATOMS: atom_id res chain seq x y z
N MET A 1 -22.16 1.24 11.62
CA MET A 1 -21.90 0.53 10.35
C MET A 1 -22.89 -0.61 10.19
N ARG A 2 -23.43 -0.82 9.00
CA ARG A 2 -24.31 -1.99 8.74
C ARG A 2 -23.46 -3.26 8.83
N LYS A 3 -24.07 -4.38 9.25
CA LYS A 3 -23.36 -5.66 9.48
C LYS A 3 -22.65 -6.20 8.21
N ASP A 4 -23.21 -5.90 7.04
CA ASP A 4 -22.63 -6.26 5.74
C ASP A 4 -21.26 -5.61 5.50
N TYR A 5 -21.09 -4.32 5.84
CA TYR A 5 -19.80 -3.65 5.67
C TYR A 5 -18.73 -4.17 6.65
N LEU A 6 -19.12 -4.57 7.85
CA LEU A 6 -18.20 -5.17 8.80
C LEU A 6 -17.55 -6.43 8.23
N ALA A 7 -18.35 -7.31 7.60
CA ALA A 7 -17.83 -8.54 6.99
C ALA A 7 -16.80 -8.24 5.88
N PHE A 8 -17.00 -7.18 5.07
CA PHE A 8 -16.01 -6.74 4.08
C PHE A 8 -14.69 -6.31 4.72
N PHE A 9 -14.73 -5.47 5.75
CA PHE A 9 -13.51 -5.00 6.42
C PHE A 9 -12.81 -6.09 7.23
N VAL A 10 -13.54 -7.05 7.79
CA VAL A 10 -12.98 -8.24 8.44
C VAL A 10 -12.24 -9.10 7.40
N SER A 11 -12.83 -9.33 6.22
CA SER A 11 -12.17 -10.03 5.12
C SER A 11 -10.86 -9.34 4.71
N LEU A 12 -10.90 -8.00 4.58
CA LEU A 12 -9.72 -7.20 4.25
C LEU A 12 -8.62 -7.35 5.30
N PHE A 13 -8.97 -7.17 6.58
CA PHE A 13 -8.05 -7.28 7.71
C PHE A 13 -7.41 -8.68 7.79
N LEU A 14 -8.22 -9.74 7.77
CA LEU A 14 -7.72 -11.12 7.86
C LEU A 14 -6.81 -11.47 6.69
N SER A 15 -7.19 -11.09 5.47
CA SER A 15 -6.35 -11.29 4.29
C SER A 15 -5.02 -10.54 4.38
N ARG A 16 -5.03 -9.31 4.94
CA ARG A 16 -3.82 -8.51 5.12
C ARG A 16 -2.95 -9.06 6.24
N LEU A 17 -3.55 -9.47 7.33
CA LEU A 17 -2.86 -10.13 8.45
C LEU A 17 -2.12 -11.39 7.96
N ALA A 18 -2.81 -12.28 7.25
CA ALA A 18 -2.24 -13.48 6.67
C ALA A 18 -1.05 -13.18 5.74
N ASP A 19 -1.20 -12.20 4.86
CA ASP A 19 -0.16 -11.77 3.93
C ASP A 19 1.10 -11.26 4.66
N GLN A 20 0.93 -10.49 5.73
CA GLN A 20 2.05 -9.95 6.51
C GLN A 20 2.73 -11.01 7.38
N ILE A 21 2.00 -11.99 7.89
CA ILE A 21 2.58 -13.16 8.57
C ILE A 21 3.50 -13.91 7.61
N LEU A 22 3.02 -14.20 6.38
CA LEU A 22 3.80 -14.91 5.38
C LEU A 22 5.05 -14.13 4.96
N LEU A 23 4.90 -12.84 4.69
CA LEU A 23 5.99 -11.93 4.30
C LEU A 23 7.09 -11.84 5.38
N PHE A 24 6.72 -11.99 6.66
CA PHE A 24 7.67 -12.00 7.78
C PHE A 24 8.36 -13.35 7.93
N ILE A 25 7.60 -14.46 7.83
CA ILE A 25 8.13 -15.81 8.10
C ILE A 25 9.12 -16.26 7.04
N VAL A 26 8.86 -15.99 5.76
CA VAL A 26 9.67 -16.56 4.66
C VAL A 26 11.14 -16.15 4.76
N PRO A 27 11.50 -14.87 4.82
CA PRO A 27 12.90 -14.47 4.98
C PRO A 27 13.51 -14.95 6.30
N LEU A 28 12.71 -15.00 7.39
CA LEU A 28 13.17 -15.46 8.70
C LEU A 28 13.54 -16.94 8.67
N VAL A 29 12.69 -17.81 8.12
CA VAL A 29 12.94 -19.26 7.99
C VAL A 29 14.13 -19.51 7.08
N VAL A 30 14.26 -18.78 5.97
CA VAL A 30 15.43 -18.86 5.09
C VAL A 30 16.71 -18.49 5.85
N PHE A 31 16.68 -17.40 6.63
CA PHE A 31 17.81 -16.99 7.45
C PHE A 31 18.18 -18.03 8.51
N GLN A 32 17.20 -18.55 9.26
CA GLN A 32 17.41 -19.57 10.29
C GLN A 32 17.97 -20.89 9.72
N THR A 33 17.59 -21.25 8.50
CA THR A 33 18.01 -22.50 7.88
C THR A 33 19.38 -22.38 7.20
N THR A 34 19.68 -21.21 6.61
CA THR A 34 20.92 -21.00 5.84
C THR A 34 22.00 -20.27 6.62
N ASN A 35 21.67 -19.66 7.75
CA ASN A 35 22.52 -18.74 8.52
C ASN A 35 23.13 -17.62 7.65
N SER A 36 22.46 -17.23 6.57
CA SER A 36 22.94 -16.27 5.59
C SER A 36 21.94 -15.15 5.35
N ALA A 37 22.33 -13.89 5.68
CA ALA A 37 21.54 -12.70 5.40
C ALA A 37 21.32 -12.50 3.87
N SER A 38 22.29 -12.92 3.06
CA SER A 38 22.19 -12.83 1.60
C SER A 38 21.07 -13.70 1.05
N TRP A 39 20.93 -14.94 1.52
CA TRP A 39 19.83 -15.83 1.13
C TRP A 39 18.47 -15.32 1.62
N ALA A 40 18.39 -14.78 2.83
CA ALA A 40 17.17 -14.16 3.33
C ALA A 40 16.77 -12.93 2.49
N GLY A 41 17.74 -12.09 2.13
CA GLY A 41 17.52 -10.96 1.23
C GLY A 41 17.06 -11.39 -0.17
N LEU A 42 17.66 -12.45 -0.73
CA LEU A 42 17.25 -13.02 -2.01
C LEU A 42 15.82 -13.58 -1.94
N ALA A 43 15.47 -14.28 -0.87
CA ALA A 43 14.11 -14.78 -0.66
C ALA A 43 13.08 -13.64 -0.63
N PHE A 44 13.37 -12.56 0.11
CA PHE A 44 12.52 -11.38 0.15
C PHE A 44 12.39 -10.71 -1.22
N PHE A 45 13.47 -10.64 -1.98
CA PHE A 45 13.44 -10.10 -3.35
C PHE A 45 12.58 -10.95 -4.28
N VAL A 46 12.78 -12.28 -4.28
CA VAL A 46 12.01 -13.22 -5.11
C VAL A 46 10.52 -13.18 -4.76
N GLU A 47 10.18 -12.99 -3.49
CA GLU A 47 8.81 -12.85 -3.04
C GLU A 47 8.18 -11.51 -3.46
N SER A 48 8.94 -10.42 -3.36
CA SER A 48 8.43 -9.06 -3.53
C SER A 48 8.36 -8.61 -4.99
N LEU A 49 9.37 -8.96 -5.81
CA LEU A 49 9.47 -8.48 -7.19
C LEU A 49 8.27 -8.86 -8.06
N PRO A 50 7.80 -10.14 -8.10
CA PRO A 50 6.64 -10.51 -8.90
C PRO A 50 5.37 -9.77 -8.47
N ARG A 51 5.23 -9.49 -7.17
CA ARG A 51 4.13 -8.73 -6.59
C ARG A 51 4.01 -7.34 -7.21
N PHE A 52 5.13 -6.60 -7.33
CA PHE A 52 5.13 -5.27 -7.92
C PHE A 52 4.88 -5.31 -9.43
N LEU A 53 5.52 -6.22 -10.14
CA LEU A 53 5.36 -6.34 -11.59
C LEU A 53 3.95 -6.78 -12.01
N ALA A 54 3.22 -7.45 -11.12
CA ALA A 54 1.88 -7.94 -11.39
C ALA A 54 0.78 -6.85 -11.37
N PHE A 55 1.02 -5.65 -10.81
CA PHE A 55 -0.01 -4.62 -10.65
C PHE A 55 -0.75 -4.27 -11.94
N PRO A 56 -0.10 -4.00 -13.09
CA PRO A 56 -0.81 -3.65 -14.31
C PRO A 56 -1.66 -4.81 -14.85
N LEU A 57 -1.13 -6.03 -14.77
CA LEU A 57 -1.84 -7.24 -15.21
C LEU A 57 -3.06 -7.50 -14.32
N CYS A 58 -2.89 -7.46 -13.01
CA CYS A 58 -3.97 -7.65 -12.04
C CYS A 58 -5.07 -6.60 -12.20
N GLY A 59 -4.67 -5.34 -12.48
CA GLY A 59 -5.62 -4.27 -12.78
C GLY A 59 -6.46 -4.54 -14.03
N ALA A 60 -5.80 -4.97 -15.12
CA ALA A 60 -6.49 -5.34 -16.36
C ALA A 60 -7.44 -6.54 -16.20
N LEU A 61 -7.05 -7.51 -15.38
CA LEU A 61 -7.92 -8.66 -15.06
C LEU A 61 -9.18 -8.24 -14.28
N CYS A 62 -9.06 -7.25 -13.39
CA CYS A 62 -10.19 -6.74 -12.62
C CYS A 62 -11.20 -5.94 -13.46
N ASP A 63 -10.77 -5.39 -14.60
CA ASP A 63 -11.68 -4.74 -15.57
C ASP A 63 -12.40 -5.77 -16.47
N LYS A 64 -11.81 -6.97 -16.64
CA LYS A 64 -12.34 -8.02 -17.52
C LYS A 64 -13.23 -9.02 -16.79
N TYR A 65 -12.97 -9.29 -15.52
CA TYR A 65 -13.67 -10.31 -14.74
C TYR A 65 -14.30 -9.69 -13.49
N PRO A 66 -15.40 -10.26 -12.96
CA PRO A 66 -16.03 -9.77 -11.74
C PRO A 66 -15.04 -9.68 -10.59
N PRO A 67 -14.81 -8.48 -9.99
CA PRO A 67 -13.81 -8.30 -8.94
C PRO A 67 -14.02 -9.20 -7.72
N VAL A 68 -15.29 -9.52 -7.39
CA VAL A 68 -15.63 -10.44 -6.29
C VAL A 68 -15.12 -11.85 -6.58
N LYS A 69 -15.31 -12.34 -7.82
CA LYS A 69 -14.81 -13.66 -8.24
C LYS A 69 -13.28 -13.72 -8.21
N ILE A 70 -12.62 -12.66 -8.69
CA ILE A 70 -11.16 -12.54 -8.65
C ILE A 70 -10.65 -12.59 -7.20
N LEU A 71 -11.31 -11.86 -6.30
CA LEU A 71 -10.94 -11.83 -4.88
C LEU A 71 -11.10 -13.21 -4.24
N HIS A 72 -12.22 -13.88 -4.46
CA HIS A 72 -12.48 -15.24 -4.00
C HIS A 72 -11.41 -16.22 -4.50
N ILE A 73 -11.15 -16.25 -5.80
CA ILE A 73 -10.09 -17.08 -6.40
C ILE A 73 -8.75 -16.78 -5.74
N SER A 74 -8.38 -15.50 -5.58
CA SER A 74 -7.08 -15.14 -5.01
C SER A 74 -6.91 -15.63 -3.57
N GLN A 75 -7.97 -15.63 -2.76
CA GLN A 75 -7.92 -16.09 -1.37
C GLN A 75 -7.80 -17.62 -1.27
N ILE A 76 -8.61 -18.36 -2.06
CA ILE A 76 -8.55 -19.83 -2.10
C ILE A 76 -7.18 -20.31 -2.59
N TYR A 77 -6.69 -19.74 -3.71
CA TYR A 77 -5.39 -20.15 -4.24
C TYR A 77 -4.24 -19.84 -3.28
N ARG A 78 -4.26 -18.71 -2.55
CA ARG A 78 -3.24 -18.42 -1.53
C ARG A 78 -3.27 -19.43 -0.39
N ALA A 79 -4.46 -19.78 0.11
CA ALA A 79 -4.60 -20.85 1.10
C ALA A 79 -4.06 -22.20 0.59
N SER A 80 -4.43 -22.56 -0.65
CA SER A 80 -3.96 -23.79 -1.29
C SER A 80 -2.44 -23.80 -1.48
N LEU A 81 -1.84 -22.69 -1.88
CA LEU A 81 -0.39 -22.55 -2.03
C LEU A 81 0.34 -22.72 -0.69
N CYS A 82 -0.18 -22.18 0.41
CA CYS A 82 0.40 -22.40 1.74
C CYS A 82 0.38 -23.88 2.12
N VAL A 83 -0.73 -24.59 1.90
CA VAL A 83 -0.84 -26.04 2.14
C VAL A 83 0.10 -26.81 1.21
N LEU A 84 0.13 -26.47 -0.07
CA LEU A 84 1.00 -27.11 -1.06
C LEU A 84 2.48 -26.95 -0.70
N ALA A 85 2.89 -25.74 -0.24
CA ALA A 85 4.25 -25.50 0.23
C ALA A 85 4.64 -26.47 1.36
N MET A 86 3.72 -26.70 2.31
CA MET A 86 3.96 -27.62 3.42
C MET A 86 4.02 -29.07 2.98
N VAL A 87 3.17 -29.48 2.05
CA VAL A 87 3.19 -30.85 1.48
C VAL A 87 4.51 -31.08 0.72
N LEU A 88 4.92 -30.15 -0.12
CA LEU A 88 6.18 -30.28 -0.87
C LEU A 88 7.40 -30.25 0.06
N TYR A 89 7.36 -29.43 1.12
CA TYR A 89 8.40 -29.44 2.15
C TYR A 89 8.48 -30.79 2.87
N ALA A 90 7.34 -31.39 3.21
CA ALA A 90 7.29 -32.68 3.88
C ALA A 90 7.80 -33.87 2.99
N ILE A 91 7.57 -33.77 1.68
CA ILE A 91 7.95 -34.84 0.74
C ILE A 91 9.42 -34.70 0.28
N PHE A 92 9.81 -33.52 -0.13
CA PHE A 92 11.09 -33.25 -0.79
C PHE A 92 12.12 -32.58 0.11
N GLY A 93 11.70 -32.07 1.27
CA GLY A 93 12.56 -31.20 2.09
C GLY A 93 12.88 -29.88 1.40
N GLY A 94 13.75 -29.07 2.03
CA GLY A 94 14.25 -27.82 1.49
C GLY A 94 13.24 -26.66 1.56
N ILE A 95 13.77 -25.46 1.73
CA ILE A 95 12.97 -24.22 1.90
C ILE A 95 12.63 -23.54 0.57
N GLY A 96 13.20 -23.98 -0.54
CA GLY A 96 12.98 -23.39 -1.87
C GLY A 96 11.50 -23.38 -2.27
N TRP A 97 10.75 -24.41 -1.90
CA TRP A 97 9.30 -24.47 -2.13
C TRP A 97 8.54 -23.38 -1.42
N LEU A 98 8.93 -23.09 -0.17
CA LEU A 98 8.32 -22.00 0.60
C LEU A 98 8.53 -20.66 -0.10
N VAL A 99 9.75 -20.38 -0.55
CA VAL A 99 10.07 -19.12 -1.25
C VAL A 99 9.31 -19.02 -2.58
N ALA A 100 9.31 -20.08 -3.40
CA ALA A 100 8.65 -20.09 -4.70
C ALA A 100 7.13 -19.88 -4.57
N LEU A 101 6.50 -20.62 -3.66
CA LEU A 101 5.04 -20.52 -3.45
C LEU A 101 4.63 -19.23 -2.75
N SER A 102 5.50 -18.66 -1.90
CA SER A 102 5.29 -17.31 -1.33
C SER A 102 5.34 -16.22 -2.41
N ALA A 103 6.24 -16.34 -3.39
CA ALA A 103 6.27 -15.42 -4.53
C ALA A 103 4.96 -15.44 -5.34
N LEU A 104 4.39 -16.62 -5.57
CA LEU A 104 3.08 -16.80 -6.21
C LEU A 104 1.95 -16.21 -5.34
N CYS A 105 2.00 -16.44 -4.02
CA CYS A 105 1.10 -15.78 -3.07
C CYS A 105 1.16 -14.25 -3.19
N GLY A 106 2.36 -13.69 -3.37
CA GLY A 106 2.56 -12.25 -3.56
C GLY A 106 1.82 -11.70 -4.78
N VAL A 107 1.86 -12.41 -5.92
CA VAL A 107 1.09 -12.06 -7.13
C VAL A 107 -0.41 -12.10 -6.86
N LEU A 108 -0.90 -13.16 -6.21
CA LEU A 108 -2.30 -13.31 -5.85
C LEU A 108 -2.75 -12.27 -4.82
N THR A 109 -1.86 -11.83 -3.92
CA THR A 109 -2.11 -10.71 -3.01
C THR A 109 -2.32 -9.42 -3.79
N THR A 110 -1.47 -9.14 -4.79
CA THR A 110 -1.64 -7.96 -5.67
C THR A 110 -2.97 -8.03 -6.41
N GLN A 111 -3.36 -9.20 -6.89
CA GLN A 111 -4.66 -9.41 -7.53
C GLN A 111 -5.83 -9.13 -6.56
N GLY A 112 -5.75 -9.60 -5.31
CA GLY A 112 -6.72 -9.30 -4.27
C GLY A 112 -6.80 -7.80 -3.91
N ILE A 113 -5.65 -7.12 -3.86
CA ILE A 113 -5.59 -5.67 -3.63
C ILE A 113 -6.29 -4.92 -4.76
N MET A 114 -5.97 -5.24 -6.02
CA MET A 114 -6.59 -4.60 -7.20
C MET A 114 -8.08 -4.88 -7.28
N ALA A 115 -8.52 -6.11 -7.01
CA ALA A 115 -9.94 -6.44 -6.97
C ALA A 115 -10.72 -5.62 -5.92
N ARG A 116 -10.15 -5.40 -4.74
CA ARG A 116 -10.76 -4.54 -3.70
C ARG A 116 -10.78 -3.07 -4.11
N GLU A 117 -9.73 -2.57 -4.73
CA GLU A 117 -9.64 -1.19 -5.21
C GLU A 117 -10.75 -0.89 -6.22
N VAL A 118 -10.99 -1.80 -7.18
CA VAL A 118 -12.06 -1.69 -8.18
C VAL A 118 -13.44 -1.87 -7.54
N LEU A 119 -13.56 -2.75 -6.54
CA LEU A 119 -14.82 -3.10 -5.90
C LEU A 119 -15.37 -2.00 -4.96
N MET A 120 -14.48 -1.31 -4.24
CA MET A 120 -14.86 -0.34 -3.21
C MET A 120 -15.79 0.78 -3.69
N PRO A 121 -15.56 1.44 -4.84
CA PRO A 121 -16.47 2.48 -5.32
C PRO A 121 -17.90 1.99 -5.57
N HIS A 122 -18.03 0.73 -5.98
CA HIS A 122 -19.35 0.13 -6.28
C HIS A 122 -20.11 -0.33 -5.04
N ILE A 123 -19.38 -0.78 -4.01
CA ILE A 123 -20.00 -1.25 -2.76
C ILE A 123 -20.54 -0.09 -1.92
N PHE A 124 -19.77 0.99 -1.84
CA PHE A 124 -20.00 2.05 -0.88
C PHE A 124 -20.58 3.34 -1.50
N GLN A 125 -21.43 3.21 -2.51
CA GLN A 125 -22.05 4.35 -3.21
C GLN A 125 -22.83 5.30 -2.29
N HIS A 126 -23.37 4.80 -1.18
CA HIS A 126 -24.14 5.59 -0.21
C HIS A 126 -23.26 6.28 0.87
N TYR A 127 -21.96 6.10 0.83
CA TYR A 127 -21.01 6.69 1.77
C TYR A 127 -19.97 7.53 1.06
N SER A 128 -19.43 8.52 1.76
CA SER A 128 -18.25 9.23 1.25
C SER A 128 -17.12 8.24 0.98
N TYR A 129 -16.64 8.20 -0.26
CA TYR A 129 -15.53 7.32 -0.67
C TYR A 129 -14.28 7.54 0.19
N THR A 130 -13.99 8.79 0.54
CA THR A 130 -12.89 9.15 1.46
C THR A 130 -13.01 8.46 2.81
N ARG A 131 -14.21 8.46 3.40
CA ARG A 131 -14.47 7.79 4.68
C ARG A 131 -14.31 6.28 4.59
N THR A 132 -14.87 5.67 3.57
CA THR A 132 -14.75 4.24 3.30
C THR A 132 -13.29 3.82 3.10
N LEU A 133 -12.55 4.62 2.33
CA LEU A 133 -11.14 4.40 2.08
C LEU A 133 -10.31 4.51 3.36
N SER A 134 -10.64 5.45 4.25
CA SER A 134 -9.97 5.57 5.56
C SER A 134 -10.18 4.32 6.43
N TYR A 135 -11.39 3.76 6.48
CA TYR A 135 -11.62 2.48 7.18
C TYR A 135 -10.88 1.30 6.54
N SER A 136 -10.82 1.26 5.20
CA SER A 136 -10.03 0.26 4.48
C SER A 136 -8.54 0.36 4.84
N GLN A 137 -8.00 1.57 4.89
CA GLN A 137 -6.62 1.81 5.28
C GLN A 137 -6.35 1.44 6.75
N ILE A 138 -7.31 1.66 7.67
CA ILE A 138 -7.18 1.20 9.06
C ILE A 138 -7.06 -0.32 9.11
N ALA A 139 -7.92 -1.06 8.38
CA ALA A 139 -7.85 -2.51 8.32
C ALA A 139 -6.52 -3.00 7.73
N ASP A 140 -6.05 -2.38 6.63
CA ASP A 140 -4.76 -2.66 6.02
C ASP A 140 -3.59 -2.42 6.98
N GLN A 141 -3.55 -1.26 7.65
CA GLN A 141 -2.46 -0.91 8.58
C GLN A 141 -2.48 -1.77 9.84
N SER A 142 -3.67 -2.12 10.35
CA SER A 142 -3.79 -3.05 11.48
C SER A 142 -3.20 -4.42 11.13
N GLY A 143 -3.49 -4.94 9.93
CA GLY A 143 -2.90 -6.19 9.45
C GLY A 143 -1.38 -6.11 9.29
N LEU A 144 -0.87 -4.98 8.77
CA LEU A 144 0.57 -4.74 8.59
C LEU A 144 1.34 -4.71 9.90
N VAL A 145 0.77 -4.12 10.94
CA VAL A 145 1.41 -4.03 12.28
C VAL A 145 1.27 -5.34 13.05
N LEU A 146 0.07 -5.93 13.04
CA LEU A 146 -0.21 -7.14 13.82
C LEU A 146 0.37 -8.40 13.18
N GLY A 147 0.57 -8.43 11.85
CA GLY A 147 1.09 -9.62 11.16
C GLY A 147 2.43 -10.12 11.69
N PRO A 148 3.50 -9.31 11.65
CA PRO A 148 4.79 -9.68 12.21
C PRO A 148 4.74 -9.99 13.70
N LEU A 149 3.93 -9.26 14.49
CA LEU A 149 3.76 -9.50 15.93
C LEU A 149 3.12 -10.86 16.19
N VAL A 150 2.03 -11.18 15.50
CA VAL A 150 1.37 -12.49 15.61
C VAL A 150 2.32 -13.60 15.16
N ALA A 151 3.05 -13.40 14.05
CA ALA A 151 4.03 -14.37 13.57
C ALA A 151 5.13 -14.64 14.62
N ALA A 152 5.70 -13.58 15.21
CA ALA A 152 6.74 -13.71 16.22
C ALA A 152 6.23 -14.46 17.45
N LEU A 153 5.08 -14.08 18.00
CA LEU A 153 4.46 -14.75 19.16
C LEU A 153 4.14 -16.24 18.88
N MET A 154 3.64 -16.53 17.67
CA MET A 154 3.35 -17.93 17.31
C MET A 154 4.62 -18.77 17.16
N LEU A 155 5.71 -18.18 16.66
CA LEU A 155 6.99 -18.88 16.50
C LEU A 155 7.69 -19.19 17.83
N GLU A 156 7.32 -18.54 18.93
CA GLU A 156 7.79 -18.91 20.29
C GLU A 156 7.22 -20.27 20.75
N VAL A 157 5.99 -20.59 20.30
CA VAL A 157 5.24 -21.77 20.76
C VAL A 157 5.18 -22.86 19.69
N TRP A 158 5.10 -22.47 18.42
CA TRP A 158 4.89 -23.38 17.29
C TRP A 158 6.06 -23.34 16.31
N ALA A 159 6.35 -24.50 15.71
CA ALA A 159 7.26 -24.54 14.57
C ALA A 159 6.67 -23.77 13.37
N TRP A 160 7.53 -23.17 12.56
CA TRP A 160 7.16 -22.26 11.46
C TRP A 160 6.13 -22.85 10.47
N HIS A 161 6.15 -24.17 10.23
CA HIS A 161 5.21 -24.84 9.33
C HIS A 161 3.76 -24.77 9.84
N TRP A 162 3.53 -24.80 11.15
CA TRP A 162 2.20 -24.61 11.72
C TRP A 162 1.71 -23.16 11.57
N VAL A 163 2.63 -22.19 11.61
CA VAL A 163 2.27 -20.79 11.42
C VAL A 163 1.91 -20.53 9.94
N VAL A 164 2.56 -21.20 8.99
CA VAL A 164 2.16 -21.17 7.57
C VAL A 164 0.78 -21.80 7.35
N LEU A 165 0.45 -22.90 8.03
CA LEU A 165 -0.88 -23.49 7.98
C LEU A 165 -1.96 -22.59 8.62
N LEU A 166 -1.62 -21.93 9.73
CA LEU A 166 -2.49 -20.87 10.29
C LEU A 166 -2.78 -19.78 9.26
N THR A 167 -1.78 -19.37 8.50
CA THR A 167 -1.94 -18.37 7.44
C THR A 167 -2.92 -18.84 6.36
N ALA A 168 -2.88 -20.13 5.98
CA ALA A 168 -3.86 -20.73 5.08
C ALA A 168 -5.29 -20.63 5.67
N GLY A 169 -5.45 -20.94 6.95
CA GLY A 169 -6.72 -20.78 7.67
C GLY A 169 -7.24 -19.34 7.67
N LEU A 170 -6.35 -18.37 7.88
CA LEU A 170 -6.72 -16.94 7.84
C LEU A 170 -7.18 -16.49 6.44
N PHE A 171 -6.57 -16.99 5.35
CA PHE A 171 -7.04 -16.72 3.99
C PHE A 171 -8.43 -17.32 3.75
N LEU A 172 -8.71 -18.54 4.23
CA LEU A 172 -10.03 -19.15 4.13
C LEU A 172 -11.06 -18.38 4.96
N LEU A 173 -10.74 -17.95 6.18
CA LEU A 173 -11.63 -17.13 6.99
C LEU A 173 -11.90 -15.77 6.33
N ALA A 174 -10.90 -15.18 5.69
CA ALA A 174 -11.07 -13.95 4.91
C ALA A 174 -12.03 -14.16 3.74
N ASP A 175 -11.96 -15.32 3.07
CA ASP A 175 -12.85 -15.69 1.99
C ASP A 175 -14.28 -15.93 2.48
N LEU A 176 -14.45 -16.68 3.57
CA LEU A 176 -15.76 -16.89 4.21
C LEU A 176 -16.41 -15.57 4.63
N SER A 177 -15.64 -14.64 5.18
CA SER A 177 -16.11 -13.28 5.49
C SER A 177 -16.58 -12.53 4.24
N MET A 178 -15.88 -12.69 3.11
CA MET A 178 -16.27 -12.08 1.84
C MET A 178 -17.55 -12.71 1.27
N LEU A 179 -17.69 -14.03 1.36
CA LEU A 179 -18.91 -14.73 0.98
C LEU A 179 -20.10 -14.33 1.86
N ALA A 180 -19.89 -14.15 3.16
CA ALA A 180 -20.91 -13.64 4.07
C ALA A 180 -21.35 -12.23 3.66
N TRP A 181 -20.39 -11.33 3.33
CA TRP A 181 -20.71 -10.01 2.79
C TRP A 181 -21.55 -10.10 1.52
N GLN A 182 -21.18 -10.94 0.56
CA GLN A 182 -21.87 -11.09 -0.72
C GLN A 182 -23.34 -11.58 -0.53
N ARG A 183 -23.56 -12.50 0.40
CA ARG A 183 -24.92 -12.96 0.73
C ARG A 183 -25.79 -11.89 1.40
N LEU A 184 -25.16 -11.03 2.23
CA LEU A 184 -25.87 -9.98 2.97
C LEU A 184 -26.15 -8.74 2.12
N SER A 185 -25.25 -8.37 1.20
CA SER A 185 -25.32 -7.13 0.44
C SER A 185 -26.27 -7.20 -0.76
N ARG A 186 -26.48 -8.39 -1.36
CA ARG A 186 -27.26 -8.61 -2.60
C ARG A 186 -26.87 -7.69 -3.76
N ILE A 187 -25.65 -7.17 -3.77
CA ILE A 187 -25.16 -6.28 -4.82
C ILE A 187 -24.77 -7.11 -6.04
N THR A 188 -25.40 -6.84 -7.18
CA THR A 188 -24.99 -7.36 -8.49
C THR A 188 -24.03 -6.36 -9.10
N LEU A 189 -22.83 -6.81 -9.45
CA LEU A 189 -21.83 -5.98 -10.11
C LEU A 189 -21.89 -6.25 -11.61
N GLU A 190 -22.11 -5.18 -12.38
CA GLU A 190 -22.00 -5.25 -13.83
C GLU A 190 -20.51 -5.38 -14.21
N VAL A 191 -20.23 -6.29 -15.09
CA VAL A 191 -18.91 -6.46 -15.71
C VAL A 191 -18.94 -5.78 -17.07
N PHE A 192 -18.04 -4.85 -17.29
CA PHE A 192 -17.90 -4.24 -18.61
C PHE A 192 -17.22 -5.25 -19.53
N GLU A 193 -18.00 -5.88 -20.41
CA GLU A 193 -17.45 -6.76 -21.45
C GLU A 193 -16.62 -5.93 -22.42
N GLN A 194 -15.33 -5.94 -22.26
CA GLN A 194 -14.39 -5.38 -23.21
C GLN A 194 -13.54 -6.49 -23.84
N HIS A 195 -13.65 -6.62 -25.16
CA HIS A 195 -12.84 -7.50 -26.01
C HIS A 195 -11.42 -6.95 -26.20
N GLN A 196 -10.67 -6.74 -25.11
CA GLN A 196 -9.31 -6.20 -25.17
C GLN A 196 -8.28 -7.27 -24.83
N GLY A 197 -7.16 -7.22 -25.57
CA GLY A 197 -6.01 -8.06 -25.26
C GLY A 197 -5.50 -7.81 -23.83
N ILE A 198 -4.96 -8.85 -23.17
CA ILE A 198 -4.62 -8.82 -21.73
C ILE A 198 -3.31 -8.05 -21.47
N TRP A 199 -2.41 -7.91 -22.44
CA TRP A 199 -1.04 -7.48 -22.19
C TRP A 199 -0.73 -6.03 -22.55
N LEU A 200 -0.67 -5.71 -23.83
CA LEU A 200 -0.16 -4.40 -24.29
C LEU A 200 -1.25 -3.34 -24.44
N GLN A 201 -2.45 -3.75 -24.85
CA GLN A 201 -3.55 -2.82 -25.07
C GLN A 201 -4.03 -2.14 -23.77
N PRO A 202 -4.20 -2.84 -22.63
CA PRO A 202 -4.51 -2.20 -21.34
C PRO A 202 -3.46 -1.18 -20.91
N LEU A 203 -2.17 -1.49 -21.10
CA LEU A 203 -1.08 -0.56 -20.80
C LEU A 203 -1.18 0.71 -21.67
N ARG A 204 -1.42 0.55 -22.97
CA ARG A 204 -1.56 1.68 -23.91
C ARG A 204 -2.73 2.58 -23.53
N ILE A 205 -3.87 2.00 -23.14
CA ILE A 205 -5.05 2.74 -22.67
C ILE A 205 -4.72 3.49 -21.38
N ALA A 206 -4.12 2.83 -20.40
CA ALA A 206 -3.72 3.45 -19.14
C ALA A 206 -2.78 4.63 -19.35
N PHE A 207 -1.74 4.47 -20.17
CA PHE A 207 -0.84 5.58 -20.55
C PHE A 207 -1.57 6.67 -21.34
N GLY A 208 -2.56 6.33 -22.15
CA GLY A 208 -3.43 7.27 -22.84
C GLY A 208 -4.18 8.16 -21.84
N HIS A 209 -4.81 7.58 -20.81
CA HIS A 209 -5.48 8.32 -19.75
C HIS A 209 -4.51 9.19 -18.95
N ILE A 210 -3.35 8.64 -18.57
CA ILE A 210 -2.31 9.40 -17.86
C ILE A 210 -1.84 10.59 -18.67
N ARG A 211 -1.67 10.41 -20.02
CA ARG A 211 -1.21 11.49 -20.90
C ARG A 211 -2.27 12.55 -21.18
N SER A 212 -3.54 12.16 -21.29
CA SER A 212 -4.64 13.08 -21.63
C SER A 212 -5.13 13.88 -20.43
N GLN A 213 -5.09 13.31 -19.20
CA GLN A 213 -5.69 13.91 -18.02
C GLN A 213 -4.64 14.62 -17.16
N ALA A 214 -4.76 15.95 -17.08
CA ALA A 214 -3.83 16.79 -16.32
C ALA A 214 -3.81 16.44 -14.83
N GLU A 215 -4.97 16.11 -14.25
CA GLU A 215 -5.10 15.73 -12.84
C GLU A 215 -4.33 14.44 -12.52
N LEU A 216 -4.34 13.43 -13.42
CA LEU A 216 -3.56 12.20 -13.23
C LEU A 216 -2.05 12.48 -13.28
N LYS A 217 -1.60 13.31 -14.22
CA LYS A 217 -0.18 13.73 -14.26
C LYS A 217 0.24 14.39 -12.95
N LYS A 218 -0.59 15.32 -12.46
CA LYS A 218 -0.35 16.03 -11.21
C LYS A 218 -0.19 15.07 -10.04
N ILE A 219 -1.14 14.17 -9.82
CA ILE A 219 -1.08 13.26 -8.69
C ILE A 219 0.08 12.26 -8.80
N ILE A 220 0.41 11.77 -10.00
CA ILE A 220 1.56 10.89 -10.20
C ILE A 220 2.86 11.63 -9.88
N THR A 221 3.02 12.85 -10.38
CA THR A 221 4.21 13.67 -10.12
C THR A 221 4.38 13.96 -8.63
N LEU A 222 3.31 14.36 -7.93
CA LEU A 222 3.34 14.59 -6.48
C LEU A 222 3.59 13.27 -5.72
N ALA A 223 2.99 12.17 -6.17
CA ALA A 223 3.17 10.86 -5.54
C ALA A 223 4.61 10.35 -5.64
N VAL A 224 5.29 10.57 -6.76
CA VAL A 224 6.71 10.23 -6.91
C VAL A 224 7.54 10.94 -5.86
N GLY A 225 7.35 12.25 -5.67
CA GLY A 225 8.04 13.02 -4.64
C GLY A 225 7.75 12.53 -3.22
N VAL A 226 6.47 12.31 -2.89
CA VAL A 226 6.07 11.78 -1.58
C VAL A 226 6.67 10.40 -1.33
N ASN A 227 6.60 9.49 -2.31
CA ASN A 227 7.15 8.13 -2.17
C ASN A 227 8.68 8.14 -2.08
N LEU A 228 9.38 9.10 -2.68
CA LEU A 228 10.82 9.28 -2.47
C LEU A 228 11.12 9.68 -1.02
N ILE A 229 10.37 10.62 -0.44
CA ILE A 229 10.53 11.00 0.99
C ILE A 229 10.23 9.81 1.90
N VAL A 230 9.10 9.12 1.70
CA VAL A 230 8.74 7.94 2.50
C VAL A 230 9.79 6.85 2.35
N GLY A 231 10.26 6.59 1.13
CA GLY A 231 11.29 5.59 0.84
C GLY A 231 12.62 5.89 1.56
N VAL A 232 13.13 7.13 1.47
CA VAL A 232 14.37 7.50 2.18
C VAL A 232 14.19 7.44 3.69
N THR A 233 13.03 7.87 4.20
CA THR A 233 12.73 7.83 5.65
C THR A 233 12.74 6.39 6.17
N LEU A 234 12.10 5.46 5.49
CA LEU A 234 12.10 4.05 5.87
C LEU A 234 13.48 3.41 5.75
N ALA A 235 14.19 3.69 4.64
CA ALA A 235 15.52 3.13 4.38
C ALA A 235 16.58 3.62 5.39
N THR A 236 16.44 4.84 5.90
CA THR A 236 17.44 5.45 6.78
C THR A 236 17.08 5.46 8.26
N SER A 237 15.84 5.12 8.63
CA SER A 237 15.34 5.28 10.00
C SER A 237 16.17 4.54 11.06
N ALA A 238 16.61 3.31 10.79
CA ALA A 238 17.46 2.57 11.70
C ALA A 238 18.86 3.21 11.83
N ALA A 239 19.46 3.61 10.72
CA ALA A 239 20.76 4.25 10.68
C ALA A 239 20.75 5.62 11.37
N MET A 240 19.68 6.39 11.23
CA MET A 240 19.50 7.65 11.95
C MET A 240 19.36 7.44 13.45
N VAL A 241 18.48 6.54 13.91
CA VAL A 241 18.24 6.35 15.34
C VAL A 241 19.43 5.70 16.03
N ILE A 242 19.92 4.58 15.51
CA ILE A 242 20.97 3.78 16.15
C ILE A 242 22.36 4.34 15.86
N GLY A 243 22.60 4.75 14.60
CA GLY A 243 23.91 5.25 14.17
C GLY A 243 24.11 6.72 14.52
N GLU A 244 23.34 7.63 13.89
CA GLU A 244 23.55 9.08 13.99
C GLU A 244 23.25 9.63 15.39
N TYR A 245 22.14 9.20 16.02
CA TYR A 245 21.75 9.66 17.35
C TYR A 245 22.24 8.73 18.48
N SER A 246 22.95 7.63 18.17
CA SER A 246 23.46 6.66 19.13
C SER A 246 22.42 6.15 20.12
N ALA A 247 21.16 6.07 19.70
CA ALA A 247 20.07 5.57 20.53
C ALA A 247 19.97 4.03 20.46
N GLY A 248 19.41 3.42 21.50
CA GLY A 248 19.27 1.96 21.55
C GLY A 248 18.24 1.40 20.57
N LYS A 249 18.27 0.07 20.36
CA LYS A 249 17.28 -0.66 19.54
C LYS A 249 15.85 -0.44 20.04
N ASP A 250 15.67 -0.27 21.34
CA ASP A 250 14.36 -0.01 21.96
C ASP A 250 13.78 1.34 21.51
N SER A 251 14.63 2.36 21.36
CA SER A 251 14.22 3.67 20.82
C SER A 251 13.76 3.56 19.37
N TYR A 252 14.43 2.73 18.58
CA TYR A 252 14.02 2.46 17.20
C TYR A 252 12.68 1.71 17.13
N ALA A 253 12.52 0.67 17.94
CA ALA A 253 11.26 -0.07 18.05
C ALA A 253 10.12 0.84 18.52
N GLY A 254 10.36 1.69 19.51
CA GLY A 254 9.43 2.70 20.01
C GLY A 254 9.00 3.70 18.92
N LEU A 255 9.96 4.17 18.10
CA LEU A 255 9.67 5.06 16.97
C LEU A 255 8.76 4.40 15.94
N GLN A 256 9.02 3.14 15.58
CA GLN A 256 8.19 2.39 14.63
C GLN A 256 6.77 2.17 15.18
N ALA A 257 6.66 1.81 16.46
CA ALA A 257 5.37 1.66 17.13
C ALA A 257 4.58 2.99 17.16
N ALA A 258 5.26 4.10 17.50
CA ALA A 258 4.66 5.44 17.48
C ALA A 258 4.20 5.84 16.07
N GLY A 259 4.97 5.49 15.02
CA GLY A 259 4.60 5.68 13.63
C GLY A 259 3.32 4.93 13.24
N ALA A 260 3.20 3.66 13.66
CA ALA A 260 2.01 2.85 13.45
C ALA A 260 0.78 3.46 14.15
N VAL A 261 0.92 3.87 15.41
CA VAL A 261 -0.16 4.53 16.17
C VAL A 261 -0.57 5.84 15.49
N THR A 262 0.39 6.69 15.12
CA THR A 262 0.12 7.98 14.43
C THR A 262 -0.65 7.75 13.12
N THR A 263 -0.26 6.75 12.34
CA THR A 263 -0.96 6.35 11.12
C THR A 263 -2.43 6.00 11.39
N ILE A 264 -2.68 5.16 12.40
CA ILE A 264 -4.04 4.75 12.78
C ILE A 264 -4.86 5.94 13.28
N VAL A 265 -4.27 6.81 14.09
CA VAL A 265 -4.94 8.03 14.60
C VAL A 265 -5.37 8.96 13.45
N ILE A 266 -4.47 9.24 12.51
CA ILE A 266 -4.78 10.09 11.35
C ILE A 266 -5.87 9.44 10.49
N LEU A 267 -5.80 8.15 10.21
CA LEU A 267 -6.83 7.46 9.43
C LEU A 267 -8.19 7.45 10.15
N PHE A 268 -8.18 7.27 11.47
CA PHE A 268 -9.40 7.33 12.27
C PHE A 268 -10.02 8.74 12.27
N PHE A 269 -9.19 9.78 12.35
CA PHE A 269 -9.64 11.17 12.19
C PHE A 269 -10.29 11.39 10.82
N LEU A 270 -9.63 10.94 9.73
CA LEU A 270 -10.16 11.05 8.36
C LEU A 270 -11.47 10.26 8.15
N ALA A 271 -11.65 9.15 8.88
CA ALA A 271 -12.89 8.39 8.84
C ALA A 271 -14.07 9.11 9.52
N ARG A 272 -13.77 10.04 10.45
CA ARG A 272 -14.78 10.79 11.22
C ARG A 272 -15.06 12.17 10.64
N VAL A 273 -14.06 12.83 10.07
CA VAL A 273 -14.12 14.22 9.61
C VAL A 273 -14.09 14.25 8.08
N ALA A 274 -15.15 14.80 7.49
CA ALA A 274 -15.20 15.04 6.05
C ALA A 274 -14.38 16.28 5.70
N LEU A 275 -13.18 16.08 5.19
CA LEU A 275 -12.31 17.17 4.74
C LEU A 275 -12.45 17.39 3.22
N PRO A 276 -12.43 18.65 2.77
CA PRO A 276 -12.38 18.96 1.34
C PRO A 276 -11.15 18.35 0.68
N MET A 277 -11.27 17.86 -0.58
CA MET A 277 -10.18 17.25 -1.32
C MET A 277 -8.93 18.12 -1.40
N ARG A 278 -9.10 19.44 -1.53
CA ARG A 278 -7.97 20.40 -1.55
C ARG A 278 -7.18 20.36 -0.25
N VAL A 279 -7.88 20.31 0.90
CA VAL A 279 -7.25 20.23 2.23
C VAL A 279 -6.52 18.91 2.40
N LEU A 280 -7.15 17.79 2.02
CA LEU A 280 -6.51 16.46 2.09
C LEU A 280 -5.17 16.41 1.33
N GLY A 281 -5.16 16.92 0.09
CA GLY A 281 -3.96 16.93 -0.74
C GLY A 281 -2.90 17.91 -0.26
N SER A 282 -3.28 19.17 0.01
CA SER A 282 -2.32 20.20 0.39
C SER A 282 -1.73 19.98 1.79
N VAL A 283 -2.56 19.67 2.79
CA VAL A 283 -2.08 19.40 4.15
C VAL A 283 -1.23 18.13 4.17
N GLY A 284 -1.71 17.03 3.53
CA GLY A 284 -0.94 15.78 3.46
C GLY A 284 0.44 16.01 2.85
N PHE A 285 0.52 16.65 1.68
CA PHE A 285 1.78 16.94 1.01
C PHE A 285 2.69 17.87 1.83
N SER A 286 2.15 18.99 2.34
CA SER A 286 2.94 19.97 3.11
C SER A 286 3.49 19.38 4.40
N MET A 287 2.71 18.57 5.13
CA MET A 287 3.18 17.95 6.37
C MET A 287 4.28 16.92 6.12
N ILE A 288 4.20 16.15 5.02
CA ILE A 288 5.27 15.21 4.63
C ILE A 288 6.56 15.96 4.32
N VAL A 289 6.48 17.02 3.53
CA VAL A 289 7.65 17.84 3.18
C VAL A 289 8.24 18.51 4.41
N THR A 290 7.40 19.12 5.26
CA THR A 290 7.84 19.73 6.54
C THR A 290 8.49 18.68 7.44
N GLY A 291 7.90 17.49 7.56
CA GLY A 291 8.48 16.38 8.31
C GLY A 291 9.85 15.97 7.79
N ALA A 292 10.05 15.95 6.47
CA ALA A 292 11.35 15.64 5.86
C ALA A 292 12.42 16.70 6.19
N PHE A 293 12.07 17.99 6.14
CA PHE A 293 12.98 19.05 6.58
C PHE A 293 13.32 18.95 8.06
N ILE A 294 12.31 18.73 8.93
CA ILE A 294 12.54 18.55 10.36
C ILE A 294 13.45 17.32 10.60
N SER A 295 13.21 16.18 9.94
CA SER A 295 14.05 14.99 10.06
C SER A 295 15.50 15.22 9.62
N ALA A 296 15.72 15.97 8.53
CA ALA A 296 17.04 16.25 8.01
C ALA A 296 17.83 17.23 8.87
N LEU A 297 17.16 18.27 9.39
CA LEU A 297 17.81 19.40 10.08
C LEU A 297 17.85 19.24 11.60
N SER A 298 17.14 18.26 12.16
CA SER A 298 17.07 18.10 13.62
C SER A 298 18.41 17.71 14.23
N PRO A 299 18.83 18.42 15.29
CA PRO A 299 20.08 18.09 16.01
C PRO A 299 19.92 16.91 16.97
N ASN A 300 18.68 16.49 17.30
CA ASN A 300 18.39 15.49 18.32
C ASN A 300 17.33 14.47 17.86
N LEU A 301 17.26 13.34 18.59
CA LEU A 301 16.34 12.25 18.30
C LEU A 301 14.86 12.68 18.37
N ILE A 302 14.49 13.58 19.30
CA ILE A 302 13.10 14.00 19.47
C ILE A 302 12.60 14.75 18.24
N GLY A 303 13.38 15.68 17.73
CA GLY A 303 13.03 16.40 16.51
C GLY A 303 13.00 15.47 15.28
N TYR A 304 13.95 14.52 15.17
CA TYR A 304 13.90 13.49 14.13
C TYR A 304 12.62 12.65 14.23
N ALA A 305 12.25 12.22 15.44
CA ALA A 305 11.04 11.44 15.68
C ALA A 305 9.77 12.22 15.28
N LEU A 306 9.69 13.51 15.63
CA LEU A 306 8.57 14.36 15.20
C LEU A 306 8.48 14.43 13.67
N GLY A 307 9.60 14.65 12.97
CA GLY A 307 9.64 14.63 11.51
C GLY A 307 9.21 13.30 10.93
N PHE A 308 9.70 12.18 11.47
CA PHE A 308 9.33 10.82 11.08
C PHE A 308 7.82 10.59 11.23
N LEU A 309 7.23 10.95 12.38
CA LEU A 309 5.80 10.78 12.65
C LEU A 309 4.94 11.62 11.69
N LEU A 310 5.36 12.84 11.36
CA LEU A 310 4.69 13.66 10.34
C LEU A 310 4.72 12.99 8.97
N ILE A 311 5.86 12.45 8.54
CA ILE A 311 5.97 11.78 7.24
C ILE A 311 5.06 10.56 7.19
N VAL A 312 5.21 9.63 8.13
CA VAL A 312 4.50 8.34 8.10
C VAL A 312 2.99 8.51 8.31
N GLY A 313 2.60 9.42 9.20
CA GLY A 313 1.18 9.69 9.46
C GLY A 313 0.48 10.36 8.29
N PHE A 314 1.02 11.47 7.81
CA PHE A 314 0.40 12.24 6.73
C PHE A 314 0.55 11.60 5.34
N ASP A 315 1.48 10.63 5.16
CA ASP A 315 1.50 9.76 3.99
C ASP A 315 0.14 9.09 3.77
N LYS A 316 -0.51 8.62 4.83
CA LYS A 316 -1.83 7.99 4.70
C LYS A 316 -2.93 8.98 4.31
N MET A 317 -2.87 10.20 4.82
CA MET A 317 -3.76 11.28 4.39
C MET A 317 -3.58 11.60 2.90
N PHE A 318 -2.35 11.70 2.43
CA PHE A 318 -2.04 11.92 1.02
C PHE A 318 -2.46 10.73 0.14
N ASN A 319 -2.27 9.50 0.61
CA ASN A 319 -2.74 8.29 -0.07
C ASN A 319 -4.27 8.26 -0.23
N VAL A 320 -5.03 8.65 0.81
CA VAL A 320 -6.49 8.78 0.74
C VAL A 320 -6.89 9.81 -0.31
N TYR A 321 -6.22 10.96 -0.34
CA TYR A 321 -6.42 11.98 -1.38
C TYR A 321 -6.19 11.43 -2.79
N MET A 322 -5.05 10.79 -3.04
CA MET A 322 -4.70 10.25 -4.36
C MET A 322 -5.71 9.21 -4.85
N ARG A 323 -6.10 8.28 -3.96
CA ARG A 323 -7.05 7.21 -4.30
C ARG A 323 -8.43 7.78 -4.60
N THR A 324 -8.87 8.75 -3.81
CA THR A 324 -10.17 9.42 -4.03
C THR A 324 -10.17 10.19 -5.36
N LEU A 325 -9.08 10.88 -5.69
CA LEU A 325 -8.99 11.61 -6.95
C LEU A 325 -8.95 10.66 -8.16
N ARG A 326 -8.19 9.57 -8.09
CA ARG A 326 -8.17 8.53 -9.13
C ARG A 326 -9.56 7.99 -9.42
N GLN A 327 -10.33 7.68 -8.36
CA GLN A 327 -11.70 7.18 -8.48
C GLN A 327 -12.64 8.18 -9.18
N ARG A 328 -12.43 9.50 -8.99
CA ARG A 328 -13.24 10.54 -9.63
C ARG A 328 -12.88 10.82 -11.09
N VAL A 329 -11.61 10.62 -11.45
CA VAL A 329 -11.06 11.05 -12.76
C VAL A 329 -11.02 9.92 -13.77
N ILE A 330 -10.76 8.68 -13.33
CA ILE A 330 -10.61 7.54 -14.23
C ILE A 330 -11.99 6.95 -14.55
N PRO A 331 -12.31 6.74 -15.85
CA PRO A 331 -13.57 6.09 -16.24
C PRO A 331 -13.68 4.68 -15.61
N PRO A 332 -14.89 4.27 -15.13
CA PRO A 332 -15.07 2.99 -14.46
C PRO A 332 -14.61 1.77 -15.27
N GLN A 333 -14.82 1.77 -16.60
CA GLN A 333 -14.42 0.70 -17.51
C GLN A 333 -12.89 0.54 -17.65
N ASP A 334 -12.10 1.57 -17.32
CA ASP A 334 -10.65 1.58 -17.44
C ASP A 334 -9.97 1.73 -16.07
N PHE A 335 -10.73 1.64 -14.98
CA PHE A 335 -10.26 1.97 -13.63
C PHE A 335 -9.15 1.02 -13.19
N GLY A 336 -9.36 -0.29 -13.26
CA GLY A 336 -8.40 -1.29 -12.79
C GLY A 336 -7.06 -1.23 -13.52
N LYS A 337 -7.07 -1.21 -14.87
CA LYS A 337 -5.84 -1.16 -15.69
C LYS A 337 -5.06 0.14 -15.47
N THR A 338 -5.77 1.28 -15.35
CA THR A 338 -5.13 2.58 -15.14
C THR A 338 -4.57 2.71 -13.72
N VAL A 339 -5.31 2.29 -12.71
CA VAL A 339 -4.84 2.25 -11.30
C VAL A 339 -3.66 1.29 -11.15
N GLY A 340 -3.68 0.13 -11.82
CA GLY A 340 -2.58 -0.83 -11.79
C GLY A 340 -1.26 -0.21 -12.29
N VAL A 341 -1.29 0.50 -13.42
CA VAL A 341 -0.10 1.22 -13.95
C VAL A 341 0.35 2.33 -13.01
N ILE A 342 -0.58 3.16 -12.51
CA ILE A 342 -0.26 4.24 -11.58
C ILE A 342 0.37 3.68 -10.30
N THR A 343 -0.15 2.59 -9.78
CA THR A 343 0.36 1.95 -8.55
C THR A 343 1.76 1.38 -8.76
N LEU A 344 2.03 0.76 -9.92
CA LEU A 344 3.38 0.32 -10.28
C LEU A 344 4.35 1.50 -10.30
N LEU A 345 4.02 2.58 -11.03
CA LEU A 345 4.87 3.77 -11.12
C LEU A 345 5.15 4.41 -9.76
N ASN A 346 4.14 4.49 -8.90
CA ASN A 346 4.28 5.04 -7.57
C ASN A 346 5.18 4.17 -6.67
N ASN A 347 4.98 2.85 -6.71
CA ASN A 347 5.73 1.93 -5.86
C ASN A 347 7.20 1.80 -6.27
N LEU A 348 7.54 2.01 -7.53
CA LEU A 348 8.94 2.03 -7.99
C LEU A 348 9.75 3.18 -7.37
N SER A 349 9.12 4.26 -6.92
CA SER A 349 9.82 5.40 -6.32
C SER A 349 10.45 5.06 -4.96
N GLN A 350 9.89 4.13 -4.19
CA GLN A 350 10.46 3.73 -2.89
C GLN A 350 11.79 2.96 -3.02
N PRO A 351 11.91 1.91 -3.86
CA PRO A 351 13.20 1.28 -4.14
C PRO A 351 14.24 2.25 -4.69
N LEU A 352 13.83 3.21 -5.54
CA LEU A 352 14.72 4.24 -6.07
C LEU A 352 15.28 5.14 -4.95
N ALA A 353 14.48 5.48 -3.95
CA ALA A 353 14.97 6.22 -2.78
C ALA A 353 16.02 5.41 -2.01
N GLY A 354 15.80 4.11 -1.80
CA GLY A 354 16.80 3.21 -1.20
C GLY A 354 18.11 3.15 -2.00
N LEU A 355 18.02 3.08 -3.32
CA LEU A 355 19.18 3.13 -4.21
C LEU A 355 19.93 4.45 -4.10
N LEU A 356 19.24 5.59 -4.07
CA LEU A 356 19.83 6.90 -3.86
C LEU A 356 20.58 6.99 -2.52
N VAL A 357 20.01 6.44 -1.44
CA VAL A 357 20.69 6.33 -0.15
C VAL A 357 21.95 5.49 -0.27
N ALA A 358 21.88 4.32 -0.90
CA ALA A 358 23.04 3.43 -1.06
C ALA A 358 24.18 4.10 -1.84
N LEU A 359 23.87 4.89 -2.86
CA LEU A 359 24.88 5.57 -3.71
C LEU A 359 25.43 6.84 -3.08
N LEU A 360 24.63 7.60 -2.34
CA LEU A 360 24.96 8.95 -1.92
C LEU A 360 25.27 9.09 -0.42
N ALA A 361 24.76 8.18 0.43
CA ALA A 361 24.94 8.35 1.88
C ALA A 361 26.39 8.23 2.35
N ALA A 362 27.23 7.45 1.66
CA ALA A 362 28.65 7.32 1.97
C ALA A 362 29.45 8.61 1.69
N THR A 363 29.04 9.39 0.70
CA THR A 363 29.75 10.60 0.27
C THR A 363 29.16 11.87 0.85
N LEU A 364 27.85 11.98 0.92
CA LEU A 364 27.16 13.19 1.37
C LEU A 364 26.71 13.11 2.83
N GLY A 365 26.54 11.90 3.37
CA GLY A 365 25.89 11.68 4.66
C GLY A 365 24.36 11.54 4.54
N ILE A 366 23.75 10.81 5.50
CA ILE A 366 22.33 10.45 5.47
C ILE A 366 21.43 11.70 5.53
N ARG A 367 21.74 12.66 6.41
CA ARG A 367 20.97 13.90 6.58
C ARG A 367 20.87 14.70 5.28
N GLN A 368 21.99 14.83 4.56
CA GLN A 368 22.06 15.55 3.29
C GLN A 368 21.23 14.87 2.20
N VAL A 369 21.20 13.53 2.17
CA VAL A 369 20.35 12.78 1.24
C VAL A 369 18.86 13.02 1.54
N ILE A 370 18.45 13.00 2.82
CA ILE A 370 17.07 13.33 3.20
C ILE A 370 16.73 14.78 2.81
N LEU A 371 17.64 15.73 3.08
CA LEU A 371 17.45 17.14 2.75
C LEU A 371 17.34 17.35 1.24
N MET A 372 18.21 16.73 0.46
CA MET A 372 18.17 16.78 -1.01
C MET A 372 16.82 16.30 -1.57
N LEU A 373 16.30 15.17 -1.06
CA LEU A 373 15.01 14.67 -1.49
C LEU A 373 13.83 15.53 -0.99
N ALA A 374 13.94 16.15 0.19
CA ALA A 374 12.97 17.11 0.67
C ALA A 374 12.91 18.36 -0.24
N VAL A 375 14.06 18.91 -0.61
CA VAL A 375 14.16 20.04 -1.55
C VAL A 375 13.62 19.65 -2.92
N LEU A 376 14.04 18.51 -3.48
CA LEU A 376 13.55 18.01 -4.76
C LEU A 376 12.02 17.89 -4.77
N THR A 377 11.45 17.28 -3.73
CA THR A 377 9.99 17.12 -3.61
C THR A 377 9.29 18.47 -3.46
N SER A 378 9.89 19.43 -2.75
CA SER A 378 9.35 20.79 -2.64
C SER A 378 9.30 21.50 -4.00
N VAL A 379 10.38 21.39 -4.79
CA VAL A 379 10.45 21.93 -6.15
C VAL A 379 9.41 21.27 -7.06
N ILE A 380 9.28 19.96 -6.99
CA ILE A 380 8.24 19.21 -7.72
C ILE A 380 6.85 19.72 -7.32
N GLY A 381 6.58 19.89 -6.04
CA GLY A 381 5.30 20.41 -5.52
C GLY A 381 4.99 21.82 -5.99
N ALA A 382 5.96 22.73 -5.86
CA ALA A 382 5.84 24.11 -6.33
C ALA A 382 5.65 24.17 -7.86
N GLY A 383 6.41 23.40 -8.61
CA GLY A 383 6.27 23.30 -10.07
C GLY A 383 4.92 22.76 -10.50
N ALA A 384 4.40 21.73 -9.80
CA ALA A 384 3.08 21.21 -10.03
C ALA A 384 1.99 22.27 -9.76
N LEU A 385 2.09 22.98 -8.64
CA LEU A 385 1.12 24.05 -8.31
C LEU A 385 1.16 25.17 -9.34
N TRP A 386 2.35 25.62 -9.75
CA TRP A 386 2.52 26.69 -10.74
C TRP A 386 1.98 26.30 -12.11
N TRP A 387 2.33 25.10 -12.61
CA TRP A 387 1.85 24.62 -13.90
C TRP A 387 0.33 24.52 -13.94
N PHE A 388 -0.30 23.96 -12.90
CA PHE A 388 -1.76 23.77 -12.86
C PHE A 388 -2.54 25.05 -12.54
N ALA A 389 -1.93 26.05 -11.89
CA ALA A 389 -2.49 27.39 -11.79
C ALA A 389 -2.55 28.10 -13.16
N LYS A 390 -1.58 27.83 -14.03
CA LYS A 390 -1.49 28.40 -15.37
C LYS A 390 -2.37 27.67 -16.41
N ALA A 391 -2.48 26.35 -16.28
CA ALA A 391 -3.45 25.55 -17.04
C ALA A 391 -4.84 25.80 -16.43
N ARG A 392 -5.55 26.83 -16.91
CA ARG A 392 -6.98 27.06 -16.59
C ARG A 392 -7.79 25.83 -17.04
N SER A 393 -7.86 24.81 -16.21
CA SER A 393 -8.84 23.74 -16.33
C SER A 393 -10.07 24.21 -15.54
N PRO A 394 -11.21 24.50 -16.18
CA PRO A 394 -12.44 24.65 -15.43
C PRO A 394 -12.71 23.27 -14.77
N PHE A 395 -12.71 23.23 -13.43
CA PHE A 395 -13.42 22.15 -12.76
C PHE A 395 -14.82 22.11 -13.39
N PRO A 396 -15.31 20.95 -13.88
CA PRO A 396 -16.71 20.86 -14.25
C PRO A 396 -17.53 21.36 -13.05
N THR A 397 -18.40 22.32 -13.28
CA THR A 397 -19.24 22.93 -12.25
C THR A 397 -20.06 21.92 -11.45
N SER A 398 -20.30 20.74 -12.00
CA SER A 398 -20.90 19.58 -11.34
C SER A 398 -20.13 19.06 -10.10
N ILE A 399 -18.84 19.32 -9.98
CA ILE A 399 -18.04 18.87 -8.83
C ILE A 399 -18.20 19.86 -7.65
N VAL A 400 -18.40 21.12 -7.94
CA VAL A 400 -18.60 22.18 -6.90
C VAL A 400 -19.99 22.07 -6.28
N GLU A 401 -20.99 21.60 -7.06
CA GLU A 401 -22.35 21.39 -6.58
C GLU A 401 -22.46 20.13 -5.71
N ALA A 402 -21.79 19.05 -6.09
CA ALA A 402 -21.76 17.81 -5.29
C ALA A 402 -21.09 18.00 -3.92
N ASP A 403 -20.05 18.83 -3.81
CA ASP A 403 -19.40 19.15 -2.52
C ASP A 403 -20.28 20.10 -1.65
N ARG A 404 -21.21 20.85 -2.24
CA ARG A 404 -22.19 21.68 -1.51
C ARG A 404 -23.37 20.87 -0.97
N GLU A 405 -23.79 19.83 -1.68
CA GLU A 405 -24.89 18.96 -1.25
C GLU A 405 -24.47 17.93 -0.20
N ALA A 406 -23.21 17.49 -0.22
CA ALA A 406 -22.66 16.61 0.81
C ALA A 406 -22.31 17.31 2.14
N GLY A 407 -22.36 18.62 2.19
CA GLY A 407 -22.11 19.44 3.38
C GLY A 407 -23.38 19.97 4.08
N LYS A 408 -24.57 19.60 3.59
CA LYS A 408 -25.86 19.77 4.26
C LYS A 408 -26.38 18.42 4.71
#